data_b27b381dc0927284b8e96c30b39abc6e
#
_entry.id   b27b381dc0927284b8e96c30b39abc6e
#
_cell.length_a   1.000
_cell.length_b   1.000
_cell.length_c   1.000
_cell.angle_alpha   90.00
_cell.angle_beta   90.00
_cell.angle_gamma   90.00
#
_symmetry.space_group_name_H-M   'P 1'
#
loop_
_entity.id
_entity.type
_entity.pdbx_description
1 polymer ?
#
loop_
_entity_poly.entity_id
_entity_poly.type
_entity_poly.pdbx_seq_one_letter_code
_entity_poly.pdbx_strand_id
1 'polypeptide(L)'
;MEFNDKIKQFSERVVKIKDTALTEESTKMSLIVPLFQILGYDVFNPLEFCPEYTADVGIKKGEKVDYAILQGGNPTILIECKSCTEPLDKHSSQLFRYFSTTTAKFGILTNGIVYKFYTDLEEANKMDLTPFLEIDMRNIKAVSYTHLT
;
A
#
# COMPACT_ATOMS: atom_id res chain seq x y z
N MET A 1 20.56 1.89 -12.57
CA MET A 1 19.33 1.46 -13.31
C MET A 1 18.26 2.51 -13.14
N GLU A 2 17.69 2.95 -14.23
CA GLU A 2 16.64 3.95 -14.20
C GLU A 2 15.37 3.42 -13.55
N PHE A 3 14.56 4.33 -13.01
CA PHE A 3 13.31 3.98 -12.33
C PHE A 3 12.38 3.16 -13.23
N ASN A 4 12.23 3.56 -14.50
CA ASN A 4 11.37 2.84 -15.44
C ASN A 4 11.84 1.39 -15.63
N ASP A 5 13.14 1.17 -15.65
CA ASP A 5 13.70 -0.18 -15.79
C ASP A 5 13.42 -1.03 -14.54
N LYS A 6 13.54 -0.42 -13.37
CA LYS A 6 13.27 -1.11 -12.11
C LYS A 6 11.79 -1.53 -12.02
N ILE A 7 10.89 -0.63 -12.41
CA ILE A 7 9.45 -0.92 -12.39
C ILE A 7 9.09 -2.00 -13.41
N LYS A 8 9.69 -1.93 -14.60
CA LYS A 8 9.46 -2.96 -15.61
C LYS A 8 9.92 -4.34 -15.13
N GLN A 9 11.12 -4.41 -14.55
CA GLN A 9 11.62 -5.67 -13.99
C GLN A 9 10.73 -6.15 -12.86
N PHE A 10 10.24 -5.23 -12.04
CA PHE A 10 9.35 -5.58 -10.94
C PHE A 10 8.02 -6.13 -11.46
N SER A 11 7.45 -5.52 -12.49
CA SER A 11 6.22 -6.01 -13.14
C SER A 11 6.40 -7.44 -13.64
N GLU A 12 7.53 -7.72 -14.29
CA GLU A 12 7.86 -9.07 -14.76
C GLU A 12 7.99 -10.05 -13.60
N ARG A 13 8.57 -9.61 -12.49
CA ARG A 13 8.70 -10.40 -11.28
C ARG A 13 7.32 -10.73 -10.68
N VAL A 14 6.40 -9.77 -10.65
CA VAL A 14 5.04 -9.98 -10.15
C VAL A 14 4.36 -11.11 -10.93
N VAL A 15 4.45 -11.09 -12.25
CA VAL A 15 3.86 -12.13 -13.09
C VAL A 15 4.46 -13.50 -12.77
N LYS A 16 5.76 -13.56 -12.51
CA LYS A 16 6.45 -14.83 -12.21
C LYS A 16 6.05 -15.40 -10.86
N ILE A 17 5.96 -14.58 -9.83
CA ILE A 17 5.80 -15.10 -8.45
C ILE A 17 4.38 -15.01 -7.89
N LYS A 18 3.45 -14.36 -8.57
CA LYS A 18 2.08 -14.21 -8.06
C LYS A 18 1.41 -15.55 -7.74
N ASP A 19 1.76 -16.60 -8.46
CA ASP A 19 1.17 -17.93 -8.24
C ASP A 19 1.88 -18.73 -7.16
N THR A 20 3.01 -18.23 -6.66
CA THR A 20 3.77 -18.89 -5.58
C THR A 20 3.66 -18.14 -4.25
N ALA A 21 3.28 -16.85 -4.25
CA ALA A 21 3.14 -16.07 -3.04
C ALA A 21 1.70 -16.20 -2.51
N LEU A 22 1.34 -17.39 -2.03
CA LEU A 22 -0.04 -17.72 -1.71
C LEU A 22 -0.53 -17.22 -0.35
N THR A 23 0.39 -16.86 0.56
CA THR A 23 0.01 -16.33 1.87
C THR A 23 0.13 -14.82 1.90
N GLU A 24 -0.55 -14.18 2.87
CA GLU A 24 -0.45 -12.75 3.07
C GLU A 24 1.00 -12.34 3.38
N GLU A 25 1.68 -13.08 4.27
CA GLU A 25 3.07 -12.77 4.62
C GLU A 25 4.02 -12.92 3.43
N SER A 26 3.84 -13.96 2.64
CA SER A 26 4.63 -14.16 1.44
C SER A 26 4.41 -13.04 0.43
N THR A 27 3.16 -12.61 0.27
CA THR A 27 2.80 -11.49 -0.59
C THR A 27 3.49 -10.19 -0.13
N LYS A 28 3.47 -9.91 1.17
CA LYS A 28 4.13 -8.71 1.72
C LYS A 28 5.63 -8.72 1.41
N MET A 29 6.29 -9.82 1.70
CA MET A 29 7.75 -9.93 1.57
C MET A 29 8.22 -9.90 0.12
N SER A 30 7.50 -10.55 -0.77
CA SER A 30 7.97 -10.75 -2.14
C SER A 30 7.41 -9.75 -3.15
N LEU A 31 6.24 -9.17 -2.88
CA LEU A 31 5.56 -8.31 -3.85
C LEU A 31 5.34 -6.88 -3.36
N ILE A 32 5.05 -6.67 -2.08
CA ILE A 32 4.66 -5.35 -1.59
C ILE A 32 5.86 -4.55 -1.08
N VAL A 33 6.61 -5.09 -0.14
CA VAL A 33 7.79 -4.40 0.41
C VAL A 33 8.80 -4.05 -0.68
N PRO A 34 9.10 -4.93 -1.64
CA PRO A 34 10.02 -4.58 -2.71
C PRO A 34 9.57 -3.40 -3.57
N LEU A 35 8.27 -3.23 -3.79
CA LEU A 35 7.78 -2.08 -4.55
C LEU A 35 8.10 -0.77 -3.82
N PHE A 36 7.84 -0.72 -2.51
CA PHE A 36 8.11 0.50 -1.74
C PHE A 36 9.61 0.80 -1.67
N GLN A 37 10.44 -0.22 -1.68
CA GLN A 37 11.88 -0.03 -1.79
C GLN A 37 12.25 0.62 -3.13
N ILE A 38 11.65 0.18 -4.21
CA ILE A 38 11.87 0.77 -5.55
C ILE A 38 11.40 2.23 -5.57
N LEU A 39 10.31 2.54 -4.86
CA LEU A 39 9.78 3.89 -4.77
C LEU A 39 10.66 4.82 -3.93
N GLY A 40 11.68 4.29 -3.26
CA GLY A 40 12.67 5.10 -2.56
C GLY A 40 12.54 5.11 -1.04
N TYR A 41 11.63 4.33 -0.48
CA TYR A 41 11.49 4.24 0.97
C TYR A 41 12.51 3.28 1.55
N ASP A 42 13.01 3.61 2.75
CA ASP A 42 13.86 2.70 3.50
C ASP A 42 12.98 1.72 4.25
N VAL A 43 12.68 0.60 3.60
CA VAL A 43 11.73 -0.40 4.11
C VAL A 43 12.27 -1.18 5.30
N PHE A 44 13.56 -1.03 5.61
CA PHE A 44 14.18 -1.67 6.77
C PHE A 44 14.27 -0.74 7.96
N ASN A 45 13.83 0.52 7.82
CA ASN A 45 13.84 1.49 8.90
C ASN A 45 12.40 1.69 9.42
N PRO A 46 12.06 1.16 10.61
CA PRO A 46 10.69 1.28 11.13
C PRO A 46 10.29 2.71 11.51
N LEU A 47 11.24 3.64 11.54
CA LEU A 47 10.93 5.06 11.74
C LEU A 47 10.38 5.71 10.46
N GLU A 48 10.55 5.05 9.32
CA GLU A 48 10.05 5.52 8.04
C GLU A 48 8.96 4.60 7.50
N PHE A 49 9.19 3.29 7.54
CA PHE A 49 8.27 2.25 7.04
C PHE A 49 7.96 1.32 8.18
N CYS A 50 6.87 1.61 8.91
CA CYS A 50 6.55 0.96 10.17
C CYS A 50 5.60 -0.22 9.97
N PRO A 51 6.04 -1.46 10.24
CA PRO A 51 5.14 -2.62 10.16
C PRO A 51 4.22 -2.66 11.36
N GLU A 52 3.03 -3.23 11.18
CA GLU A 52 2.05 -3.45 12.24
C GLU A 52 1.75 -2.18 13.03
N TYR A 53 1.49 -1.09 12.30
CA TYR A 53 1.23 0.21 12.92
C TYR A 53 -0.09 0.20 13.69
N THR A 54 -0.06 0.70 14.93
CA THR A 54 -1.23 0.80 15.79
C THR A 54 -1.45 2.26 16.19
N ALA A 55 -2.63 2.79 15.94
CA ALA A 55 -3.01 4.11 16.44
C ALA A 55 -3.68 3.94 17.83
N ASP A 56 -3.47 4.93 18.70
CA ASP A 56 -3.88 4.82 20.10
C ASP A 56 -5.34 5.18 20.37
N VAL A 57 -6.00 5.91 19.47
CA VAL A 57 -7.30 6.53 19.77
C VAL A 57 -8.39 6.02 18.83
N GLY A 58 -9.52 5.62 19.44
CA GLY A 58 -10.73 5.27 18.70
C GLY A 58 -10.66 3.95 17.94
N ILE A 59 -9.67 3.11 18.25
CA ILE A 59 -9.40 1.88 17.55
C ILE A 59 -9.65 0.69 18.45
N LYS A 60 -10.23 -0.36 17.89
CA LYS A 60 -10.45 -1.60 18.58
C LYS A 60 -9.12 -2.18 19.05
N LYS A 61 -9.02 -2.58 20.31
CA LYS A 61 -7.81 -3.11 20.89
C LYS A 61 -7.29 -4.30 20.06
N GLY A 62 -6.00 -4.26 19.69
CA GLY A 62 -5.36 -5.31 18.91
C GLY A 62 -5.44 -5.15 17.42
N GLU A 63 -6.17 -4.16 16.91
CA GLU A 63 -6.19 -3.86 15.48
C GLU A 63 -4.91 -3.15 15.06
N LYS A 64 -4.42 -3.50 13.89
CA LYS A 64 -3.20 -2.92 13.32
C LYS A 64 -3.39 -2.72 11.83
N VAL A 65 -2.71 -1.71 11.28
CA VAL A 65 -2.54 -1.56 9.84
C VAL A 65 -1.23 -2.24 9.46
N ASP A 66 -1.18 -2.92 8.35
CA ASP A 66 0.01 -3.71 7.98
C ASP A 66 1.27 -2.87 7.93
N TYR A 67 1.21 -1.68 7.34
CA TYR A 67 2.33 -0.74 7.31
C TYR A 67 1.83 0.69 7.38
N ALA A 68 2.65 1.56 7.96
CA ALA A 68 2.45 3.00 7.87
C ALA A 68 3.77 3.64 7.44
N ILE A 69 3.68 4.57 6.49
CA ILE A 69 4.83 5.40 6.14
C ILE A 69 4.76 6.62 7.05
N LEU A 70 5.84 6.84 7.80
CA LEU A 70 5.92 7.87 8.83
C LEU A 70 6.79 9.03 8.35
N GLN A 71 6.40 10.22 8.73
CA GLN A 71 7.19 11.42 8.53
C GLN A 71 7.19 12.21 9.83
N GLY A 72 8.38 12.37 10.44
CA GLY A 72 8.47 13.01 11.74
C GLY A 72 7.67 12.30 12.84
N GLY A 73 7.56 10.99 12.77
CA GLY A 73 6.81 10.19 13.73
C GLY A 73 5.31 10.09 13.45
N ASN A 74 4.80 10.83 12.48
CA ASN A 74 3.37 10.86 12.16
C ASN A 74 3.08 10.08 10.88
N PRO A 75 2.01 9.27 10.85
CA PRO A 75 1.66 8.53 9.64
C PRO A 75 1.18 9.48 8.54
N THR A 76 1.71 9.31 7.34
CA THR A 76 1.28 10.04 6.16
C THR A 76 0.54 9.14 5.18
N ILE A 77 0.92 7.86 5.14
CA ILE A 77 0.31 6.85 4.28
C ILE A 77 0.09 5.59 5.10
N LEU A 78 -1.12 5.04 5.02
CA LEU A 78 -1.45 3.76 5.64
C LEU A 78 -1.57 2.71 4.53
N ILE A 79 -1.06 1.51 4.78
CA ILE A 79 -1.06 0.44 3.78
C ILE A 79 -1.66 -0.81 4.40
N GLU A 80 -2.74 -1.32 3.79
CA GLU A 80 -3.33 -2.58 4.17
C GLU A 80 -3.10 -3.60 3.06
N CYS A 81 -2.62 -4.78 3.46
CA CYS A 81 -2.20 -5.84 2.56
C CYS A 81 -3.12 -7.03 2.65
N LYS A 82 -3.41 -7.62 1.51
CA LYS A 82 -4.12 -8.89 1.39
C LYS A 82 -3.24 -9.87 0.64
N SER A 83 -3.54 -11.16 0.73
CA SER A 83 -2.87 -12.17 -0.09
C SER A 83 -3.11 -11.90 -1.56
N CYS A 84 -2.14 -12.24 -2.41
CA CYS A 84 -2.29 -12.04 -3.86
C CYS A 84 -3.39 -12.91 -4.47
N THR A 85 -3.94 -13.86 -3.71
CA THR A 85 -5.09 -14.66 -4.14
C THR A 85 -6.43 -14.01 -3.80
N GLU A 86 -6.44 -12.93 -3.02
CA GLU A 86 -7.67 -12.24 -2.64
C GLU A 86 -7.98 -11.08 -3.57
N PRO A 87 -9.23 -10.98 -4.06
CA PRO A 87 -9.65 -9.83 -4.83
C PRO A 87 -9.85 -8.61 -3.92
N LEU A 88 -9.63 -7.43 -4.47
CA LEU A 88 -9.79 -6.16 -3.75
C LEU A 88 -11.09 -5.47 -4.19
N ASP A 89 -12.19 -6.21 -4.18
CA ASP A 89 -13.49 -5.70 -4.63
C ASP A 89 -14.25 -4.93 -3.56
N LYS A 90 -13.78 -4.98 -2.31
CA LYS A 90 -14.41 -4.30 -1.19
C LYS A 90 -13.47 -3.30 -0.55
N HIS A 91 -14.06 -2.20 -0.09
CA HIS A 91 -13.37 -1.20 0.70
C HIS A 91 -12.97 -1.78 2.07
N SER A 92 -11.73 -1.55 2.50
CA SER A 92 -11.28 -2.04 3.79
C SER A 92 -11.81 -1.19 4.93
N SER A 93 -12.63 -1.79 5.79
CA SER A 93 -13.18 -1.09 6.96
C SER A 93 -12.09 -0.72 7.97
N GLN A 94 -11.06 -1.55 8.10
CA GLN A 94 -9.95 -1.30 9.01
C GLN A 94 -9.12 -0.11 8.51
N LEU A 95 -8.76 -0.09 7.24
CA LEU A 95 -8.02 1.02 6.64
C LEU A 95 -8.81 2.32 6.76
N PHE A 96 -10.12 2.27 6.51
CA PHE A 96 -11.02 3.40 6.62
C PHE A 96 -10.99 3.98 8.04
N ARG A 97 -11.13 3.12 9.07
CA ARG A 97 -11.13 3.57 10.47
C ARG A 97 -9.80 4.21 10.87
N TYR A 98 -8.69 3.59 10.51
CA TYR A 98 -7.37 4.12 10.84
C TYR A 98 -7.10 5.46 10.16
N PHE A 99 -7.56 5.59 8.92
CA PHE A 99 -7.39 6.84 8.21
C PHE A 99 -8.04 8.00 8.97
N SER A 100 -9.26 7.79 9.48
CA SER A 100 -10.01 8.85 10.17
C SER A 100 -9.46 9.19 11.56
N THR A 101 -8.64 8.32 12.16
CA THR A 101 -8.08 8.53 13.50
C THR A 101 -6.62 8.95 13.49
N THR A 102 -6.01 9.09 12.33
CA THR A 102 -4.60 9.45 12.19
C THR A 102 -4.44 10.72 11.36
N THR A 103 -3.19 11.15 11.20
CA THR A 103 -2.82 12.28 10.35
C THR A 103 -2.60 11.86 8.90
N ALA A 104 -2.86 10.60 8.56
CA ALA A 104 -2.62 10.09 7.23
C ALA A 104 -3.43 10.84 6.18
N LYS A 105 -2.81 11.07 5.03
CA LYS A 105 -3.45 11.72 3.88
C LYS A 105 -3.74 10.75 2.75
N PHE A 106 -3.15 9.57 2.80
CA PHE A 106 -3.36 8.53 1.79
C PHE A 106 -3.52 7.18 2.44
N GLY A 107 -4.40 6.36 1.86
CA GLY A 107 -4.54 4.96 2.21
C GLY A 107 -4.30 4.11 0.98
N ILE A 108 -3.62 3.00 1.16
CA ILE A 108 -3.34 2.05 0.07
C ILE A 108 -3.88 0.69 0.48
N LEU A 109 -4.72 0.11 -0.37
CA LEU A 109 -5.19 -1.26 -0.24
C LEU A 109 -4.56 -2.06 -1.38
N THR A 110 -3.87 -3.15 -1.06
CA THR A 110 -3.17 -3.92 -2.08
C THR A 110 -3.15 -5.41 -1.76
N ASN A 111 -3.13 -6.21 -2.81
CA ASN A 111 -2.85 -7.65 -2.74
C ASN A 111 -1.51 -7.99 -3.43
N GLY A 112 -0.66 -6.98 -3.65
CA GLY A 112 0.63 -7.18 -4.31
C GLY A 112 0.55 -7.15 -5.84
N ILE A 113 -0.63 -7.33 -6.39
CA ILE A 113 -0.86 -7.29 -7.84
C ILE A 113 -1.57 -6.00 -8.21
N VAL A 114 -2.65 -5.69 -7.50
CA VAL A 114 -3.43 -4.46 -7.69
C VAL A 114 -3.21 -3.55 -6.49
N TYR A 115 -3.05 -2.27 -6.75
CA TYR A 115 -2.92 -1.23 -5.73
C TYR A 115 -4.05 -0.21 -5.91
N LYS A 116 -4.82 0.01 -4.86
CA LYS A 116 -5.87 1.03 -4.82
C LYS A 116 -5.47 2.14 -3.88
N PHE A 117 -5.48 3.36 -4.39
CA PHE A 117 -5.03 4.55 -3.64
C PHE A 117 -6.23 5.41 -3.28
N TYR A 118 -6.35 5.74 -1.99
CA TYR A 118 -7.46 6.52 -1.44
C TYR A 118 -6.94 7.79 -0.79
N THR A 119 -7.78 8.81 -0.77
CA THR A 119 -7.56 10.04 -0.02
C THR A 119 -8.90 10.57 0.50
N ASP A 120 -8.94 11.82 0.95
CA ASP A 120 -10.14 12.40 1.56
C ASP A 120 -10.63 13.62 0.79
N LEU A 121 -10.99 13.43 -0.48
CA LEU A 121 -11.43 14.54 -1.34
C LEU A 121 -12.81 15.08 -0.97
N GLU A 122 -13.71 14.23 -0.50
CA GLU A 122 -15.10 14.63 -0.22
C GLU A 122 -15.27 15.24 1.17
N GLU A 123 -14.64 14.63 2.19
CA GLU A 123 -14.76 15.09 3.56
C GLU A 123 -13.42 14.93 4.26
N ALA A 124 -12.92 16.01 4.86
CA ALA A 124 -11.61 16.00 5.52
C ALA A 124 -11.53 14.90 6.59
N ASN A 125 -10.41 14.18 6.60
CA ASN A 125 -10.12 13.10 7.55
C ASN A 125 -11.06 11.90 7.45
N LYS A 126 -11.81 11.79 6.36
CA LYS A 126 -12.64 10.64 6.09
C LYS A 126 -12.27 10.08 4.72
N MET A 127 -11.73 8.88 4.70
CA MET A 127 -11.29 8.25 3.47
C MET A 127 -12.47 8.08 2.50
N ASP A 128 -12.25 8.45 1.24
CA ASP A 128 -13.27 8.29 0.19
C ASP A 128 -13.61 6.82 0.00
N LEU A 129 -14.84 6.54 -0.44
CA LEU A 129 -15.27 5.18 -0.73
C LEU A 129 -14.67 4.63 -2.02
N THR A 130 -14.28 5.54 -2.93
CA THR A 130 -13.73 5.18 -4.24
C THR A 130 -12.27 5.57 -4.31
N PRO A 131 -11.37 4.69 -4.82
CA PRO A 131 -9.98 5.08 -4.98
C PRO A 131 -9.84 6.16 -6.06
N PHE A 132 -8.88 7.07 -5.89
CA PHE A 132 -8.58 8.06 -6.91
C PHE A 132 -7.63 7.52 -7.98
N LEU A 133 -6.99 6.39 -7.70
CA LEU A 133 -6.03 5.75 -8.61
C LEU A 133 -6.03 4.25 -8.34
N GLU A 134 -5.98 3.47 -9.40
CA GLU A 134 -5.87 2.02 -9.31
C GLU A 134 -4.81 1.56 -10.30
N ILE A 135 -3.87 0.75 -9.84
CA ILE A 135 -2.76 0.27 -10.66
C ILE A 135 -2.72 -1.25 -10.61
N ASP A 136 -2.62 -1.87 -11.78
CA ASP A 136 -2.38 -3.31 -11.91
C ASP A 136 -0.92 -3.51 -12.32
N MET A 137 -0.13 -4.08 -11.42
CA MET A 137 1.31 -4.25 -11.64
C MET A 137 1.64 -5.23 -12.75
N ARG A 138 0.70 -6.03 -13.21
CA ARG A 138 0.93 -6.97 -14.32
C ARG A 138 1.00 -6.26 -15.67
N ASN A 139 0.34 -5.11 -15.78
CA ASN A 139 0.14 -4.41 -17.05
C ASN A 139 0.73 -3.02 -17.07
N ILE A 140 1.64 -2.74 -16.17
CA ILE A 140 2.21 -1.41 -16.05
C ILE A 140 3.16 -1.14 -17.22
N LYS A 141 2.99 0.03 -17.86
CA LYS A 141 3.82 0.46 -18.99
C LYS A 141 4.50 1.77 -18.63
N ALA A 142 5.63 2.06 -19.28
CA ALA A 142 6.42 3.27 -19.02
C ALA A 142 5.56 4.55 -19.04
N VAL A 143 4.59 4.63 -19.96
CA VAL A 143 3.68 5.76 -20.09
C VAL A 143 2.85 6.01 -18.83
N SER A 144 2.51 4.95 -18.11
CA SER A 144 1.68 5.03 -16.91
C SER A 144 2.39 5.72 -15.76
N TYR A 145 3.71 5.72 -15.72
CA TYR A 145 4.48 6.28 -14.61
C TYR A 145 4.46 7.80 -14.59
N THR A 146 4.33 8.43 -15.73
CA THR A 146 4.30 9.89 -15.80
C THR A 146 3.09 10.48 -15.10
N HIS A 147 2.03 9.69 -14.93
CA HIS A 147 0.83 10.11 -14.24
C HIS A 147 0.91 9.93 -12.72
N LEU A 148 1.94 9.22 -12.24
CA LEU A 148 2.14 8.97 -10.81
C LEU A 148 3.00 10.04 -10.15
N THR A 149 3.70 10.81 -10.93
CA THR A 149 4.56 11.88 -10.44
C THR A 149 3.88 13.23 -10.64
#